data_540f95c810f4c0133ba2eddaec464f0f
#
_entry.id   540f95c810f4c0133ba2eddaec464f0f
#
_cell.length_a   1.000
_cell.length_b   1.000
_cell.length_c   1.000
_cell.angle_alpha   90.00
_cell.angle_beta   90.00
_cell.angle_gamma   90.00
#
_symmetry.space_group_name_H-M   'P 1'
#
loop_
_entity.id
_entity.type
_entity.pdbx_description
1 polymer ?
#
loop_
_entity_poly.entity_id
_entity_poly.type
_entity_poly.pdbx_seq_one_letter_code
_entity_poly.pdbx_strand_id
1 'polypeptide(L)'
;QTIQLRDALKNNTSRKAQQFVRQCTSLLPIVNNVIAQTRKRVVHQQDVPAEEKVVSLHEPTTAILKRGKRVKPTEFGHMVKIQEVDGGIISDIEVTSRSDVELLVPSVKKHIAQFGRPPSHLAGDRGFSSAENEEQVKQLLVQYVALPAKGKLSLERKKHERQRWFKKLHRFRVGIE
;
A
#
# COMPACT_ATOMS: atom_id res chain seq x y z
N GLN A 1 -32.35 -3.07 20.68
CA GLN A 1 -33.02 -4.22 20.04
C GLN A 1 -32.03 -5.25 19.50
N THR A 2 -31.08 -4.90 18.61
CA THR A 2 -30.14 -5.87 18.00
C THR A 2 -29.24 -6.57 19.04
N ILE A 3 -28.75 -5.85 20.06
CA ILE A 3 -27.94 -6.42 21.14
C ILE A 3 -28.78 -7.40 21.96
N GLN A 4 -30.00 -7.01 22.34
CA GLN A 4 -30.91 -7.88 23.10
C GLN A 4 -31.24 -9.16 22.33
N LEU A 5 -31.51 -9.05 21.02
CA LEU A 5 -31.81 -10.20 20.17
C LEU A 5 -30.59 -11.13 20.02
N ARG A 6 -29.37 -10.56 19.84
CA ARG A 6 -28.13 -11.34 19.81
C ARG A 6 -27.95 -12.14 21.10
N ASP A 7 -28.15 -11.49 22.26
CA ASP A 7 -27.93 -12.12 23.56
C ASP A 7 -29.00 -13.21 23.85
N ALA A 8 -30.25 -13.00 23.43
CA ALA A 8 -31.30 -14.01 23.50
C ALA A 8 -31.04 -15.24 22.60
N LEU A 9 -30.36 -15.05 21.47
CA LEU A 9 -30.06 -16.13 20.53
C LEU A 9 -28.71 -16.82 20.77
N LYS A 10 -27.93 -16.38 21.75
CA LYS A 10 -26.55 -16.86 21.99
C LYS A 10 -26.45 -18.37 22.22
N ASN A 11 -27.46 -18.94 22.88
CA ASN A 11 -27.54 -20.38 23.21
C ASN A 11 -28.42 -21.17 22.23
N ASN A 12 -28.90 -20.53 21.17
CA ASN A 12 -29.73 -21.21 20.17
C ASN A 12 -28.86 -22.06 19.24
N THR A 13 -29.21 -23.33 19.07
CA THR A 13 -28.46 -24.30 18.26
C THR A 13 -28.74 -24.21 16.76
N SER A 14 -29.74 -23.45 16.35
CA SER A 14 -30.06 -23.25 14.94
C SER A 14 -28.89 -22.59 14.19
N ARG A 15 -28.53 -23.14 13.03
CA ARG A 15 -27.46 -22.61 12.16
C ARG A 15 -27.69 -21.13 11.81
N LYS A 16 -28.92 -20.74 11.54
CA LYS A 16 -29.29 -19.33 11.23
C LYS A 16 -29.08 -18.41 12.44
N ALA A 17 -29.48 -18.85 13.64
CA ALA A 17 -29.29 -18.10 14.87
C ALA A 17 -27.80 -17.90 15.18
N GLN A 18 -27.00 -18.95 15.08
CA GLN A 18 -25.56 -18.88 15.28
C GLN A 18 -24.86 -17.98 14.25
N GLN A 19 -25.29 -18.01 12.99
CA GLN A 19 -24.77 -17.11 11.95
C GLN A 19 -25.08 -15.66 12.29
N PHE A 20 -26.32 -15.34 12.68
CA PHE A 20 -26.72 -14.01 13.12
C PHE A 20 -25.92 -13.52 14.31
N VAL A 21 -25.75 -14.35 15.35
CA VAL A 21 -24.95 -14.03 16.53
C VAL A 21 -23.50 -13.71 16.13
N ARG A 22 -22.87 -14.50 15.27
CA ARG A 22 -21.50 -14.23 14.76
C ARG A 22 -21.42 -12.90 14.02
N GLN A 23 -22.36 -12.64 13.11
CA GLN A 23 -22.38 -11.38 12.36
C GLN A 23 -22.59 -10.17 13.29
N CYS A 24 -23.50 -10.25 14.25
CA CYS A 24 -23.68 -9.18 15.23
C CYS A 24 -22.42 -8.98 16.09
N THR A 25 -21.78 -10.05 16.52
CA THR A 25 -20.58 -9.99 17.36
C THR A 25 -19.41 -9.33 16.61
N SER A 26 -19.27 -9.56 15.30
CA SER A 26 -18.23 -8.92 14.50
C SER A 26 -18.55 -7.47 14.12
N LEU A 27 -19.80 -7.14 13.82
CA LEU A 27 -20.19 -5.83 13.32
C LEU A 27 -20.43 -4.79 14.43
N LEU A 28 -20.97 -5.18 15.58
CA LEU A 28 -21.32 -4.24 16.65
C LEU A 28 -20.13 -3.40 17.15
N PRO A 29 -18.91 -3.96 17.35
CA PRO A 29 -17.75 -3.15 17.72
C PRO A 29 -17.42 -2.09 16.67
N ILE A 30 -17.51 -2.44 15.39
CA ILE A 30 -17.22 -1.53 14.27
C ILE A 30 -18.23 -0.39 14.22
N VAL A 31 -19.52 -0.71 14.35
CA VAL A 31 -20.59 0.30 14.42
C VAL A 31 -20.41 1.23 15.63
N ASN A 32 -20.05 0.70 16.79
CA ASN A 32 -19.79 1.50 17.98
C ASN A 32 -18.58 2.45 17.76
N ASN A 33 -17.54 1.99 17.07
CA ASN A 33 -16.41 2.86 16.71
C ASN A 33 -16.84 3.99 15.76
N VAL A 34 -17.66 3.68 14.76
CA VAL A 34 -18.22 4.71 13.85
C VAL A 34 -19.07 5.72 14.60
N ILE A 35 -19.90 5.29 15.54
CA ILE A 35 -20.70 6.19 16.38
C ILE A 35 -19.79 7.06 17.23
N ALA A 36 -18.77 6.48 17.89
CA ALA A 36 -17.85 7.19 18.76
C ALA A 36 -17.04 8.25 17.98
N GLN A 37 -16.48 7.88 16.80
CA GLN A 37 -15.73 8.84 15.96
C GLN A 37 -16.63 9.96 15.42
N THR A 38 -17.89 9.63 15.05
CA THR A 38 -18.83 10.64 14.58
C THR A 38 -19.20 11.62 15.71
N ARG A 39 -19.43 11.11 16.91
CA ARG A 39 -19.70 11.94 18.09
C ARG A 39 -18.52 12.84 18.42
N LYS A 40 -17.29 12.31 18.47
CA LYS A 40 -16.08 13.11 18.66
C LYS A 40 -16.01 14.26 17.64
N ARG A 41 -16.21 13.97 16.36
CA ARG A 41 -16.02 14.94 15.29
C ARG A 41 -17.16 15.97 15.19
N VAL A 42 -18.42 15.51 15.26
CA VAL A 42 -19.59 16.34 14.98
C VAL A 42 -20.09 17.05 16.24
N VAL A 43 -20.17 16.33 17.37
CA VAL A 43 -20.72 16.89 18.62
C VAL A 43 -19.63 17.63 19.40
N HIS A 44 -18.45 17.03 19.53
CA HIS A 44 -17.37 17.61 20.32
C HIS A 44 -16.37 18.45 19.50
N GLN A 45 -16.54 18.51 18.16
CA GLN A 45 -15.66 19.25 17.23
C GLN A 45 -14.16 18.90 17.39
N GLN A 46 -13.89 17.65 17.80
CA GLN A 46 -12.54 17.14 17.98
C GLN A 46 -12.07 16.40 16.72
N ASP A 47 -10.81 16.55 16.38
CA ASP A 47 -10.19 15.76 15.31
C ASP A 47 -10.03 14.31 15.75
N VAL A 48 -10.28 13.40 14.81
CA VAL A 48 -10.02 11.97 14.96
C VAL A 48 -8.82 11.63 14.07
N PRO A 49 -7.75 11.05 14.61
CA PRO A 49 -6.61 10.60 13.80
C PRO A 49 -7.01 9.65 12.68
N ALA A 50 -6.28 9.66 11.57
CA ALA A 50 -6.63 8.84 10.41
C ALA A 50 -6.60 7.33 10.73
N GLU A 51 -5.68 6.94 11.60
CA GLU A 51 -5.45 5.56 12.05
C GLU A 51 -6.61 5.01 12.92
N GLU A 52 -7.33 5.91 13.59
CA GLU A 52 -8.48 5.55 14.43
C GLU A 52 -9.81 5.53 13.65
N LYS A 53 -9.81 6.03 12.40
CA LYS A 53 -11.03 6.13 11.61
C LYS A 53 -11.42 4.81 10.96
N VAL A 54 -12.63 4.37 11.20
CA VAL A 54 -13.30 3.35 10.40
C VAL A 54 -13.98 4.04 9.23
N VAL A 55 -13.53 3.79 8.01
CA VAL A 55 -14.06 4.39 6.76
C VAL A 55 -14.90 3.42 5.95
N SER A 56 -14.83 2.13 6.25
CA SER A 56 -15.65 1.09 5.63
C SER A 56 -16.15 0.12 6.70
N LEU A 57 -17.46 -0.18 6.68
CA LEU A 57 -18.04 -1.21 7.55
C LEU A 57 -17.76 -2.63 7.03
N HIS A 58 -17.57 -2.76 5.71
CA HIS A 58 -17.32 -4.05 5.06
C HIS A 58 -15.83 -4.43 5.18
N GLU A 59 -14.95 -3.44 5.17
CA GLU A 59 -13.50 -3.61 5.28
C GLU A 59 -12.94 -2.62 6.31
N PRO A 60 -13.05 -2.93 7.61
CA PRO A 60 -12.65 -2.01 8.68
C PRO A 60 -11.17 -1.64 8.69
N THR A 61 -10.34 -2.46 8.04
CA THR A 61 -8.89 -2.26 7.90
C THR A 61 -8.50 -1.30 6.78
N THR A 62 -9.50 -0.80 6.02
CA THR A 62 -9.28 0.17 4.93
C THR A 62 -8.56 1.40 5.47
N ALA A 63 -7.36 1.68 4.94
CA ALA A 63 -6.55 2.82 5.32
C ALA A 63 -6.94 4.10 4.56
N ILE A 64 -6.66 5.25 5.18
CA ILE A 64 -6.78 6.57 4.55
C ILE A 64 -5.39 6.96 4.03
N LEU A 65 -5.24 6.96 2.70
CA LEU A 65 -3.98 7.23 2.03
C LEU A 65 -3.94 8.69 1.55
N LYS A 66 -3.02 9.49 2.11
CA LYS A 66 -2.78 10.87 1.64
C LYS A 66 -1.73 10.86 0.54
N ARG A 67 -2.15 11.06 -0.72
CA ARG A 67 -1.28 10.97 -1.90
C ARG A 67 -0.70 12.31 -2.38
N GLY A 68 -1.06 13.43 -1.78
CA GLY A 68 -0.58 14.75 -2.20
C GLY A 68 -1.01 15.18 -3.63
N LYS A 69 -1.97 14.47 -4.23
CA LYS A 69 -2.52 14.82 -5.55
C LYS A 69 -3.45 16.03 -5.42
N ARG A 70 -3.39 16.96 -6.39
CA ARG A 70 -4.21 18.19 -6.38
C ARG A 70 -5.71 17.90 -6.44
N VAL A 71 -6.14 16.92 -7.25
CA VAL A 71 -7.56 16.66 -7.52
C VAL A 71 -8.15 15.66 -6.53
N LYS A 72 -7.39 14.64 -6.13
CA LYS A 72 -7.80 13.61 -5.15
C LYS A 72 -6.69 13.44 -4.11
N PRO A 73 -6.64 14.30 -3.09
CA PRO A 73 -5.57 14.25 -2.09
C PRO A 73 -5.66 13.02 -1.17
N THR A 74 -6.84 12.43 -1.07
CA THR A 74 -7.13 11.28 -0.19
C THR A 74 -7.69 10.13 -1.02
N GLU A 75 -7.11 8.96 -0.84
CA GLU A 75 -7.58 7.68 -1.39
C GLU A 75 -7.85 6.72 -0.23
N PHE A 76 -8.73 5.73 -0.44
CA PHE A 76 -9.08 4.73 0.54
C PHE A 76 -8.69 3.36 0.02
N GLY A 77 -8.11 2.51 0.86
CA GLY A 77 -7.70 1.16 0.49
C GLY A 77 -6.35 0.78 1.11
N HIS A 78 -5.72 -0.22 0.50
CA HIS A 78 -4.39 -0.69 0.91
C HIS A 78 -3.37 -0.37 -0.17
N MET A 79 -2.15 -0.06 0.26
CA MET A 79 -1.03 0.01 -0.67
C MET A 79 -0.60 -1.40 -1.07
N VAL A 80 -0.49 -1.63 -2.37
CA VAL A 80 -0.01 -2.90 -2.92
C VAL A 80 1.24 -2.62 -3.74
N LYS A 81 2.33 -3.28 -3.36
CA LYS A 81 3.55 -3.34 -4.17
C LYS A 81 3.45 -4.54 -5.09
N ILE A 82 3.67 -4.33 -6.37
CA ILE A 82 3.75 -5.39 -7.38
C ILE A 82 5.15 -5.37 -7.98
N GLN A 83 5.77 -6.53 -8.09
CA GLN A 83 7.04 -6.71 -8.76
C GLN A 83 6.86 -7.64 -9.96
N GLU A 84 7.20 -7.13 -11.12
CA GLU A 84 7.17 -7.86 -12.39
C GLU A 84 8.61 -8.12 -12.86
N VAL A 85 8.83 -9.29 -13.44
CA VAL A 85 10.05 -9.62 -14.17
C VAL A 85 9.76 -9.72 -15.66
N ASP A 86 10.79 -9.77 -16.48
CA ASP A 86 10.68 -9.86 -17.94
C ASP A 86 9.73 -11.00 -18.37
N GLY A 87 8.93 -10.73 -19.39
CA GLY A 87 7.89 -11.67 -19.85
C GLY A 87 6.52 -11.51 -19.19
N GLY A 88 6.27 -10.44 -18.42
CA GLY A 88 4.97 -10.16 -17.81
C GLY A 88 4.66 -11.03 -16.59
N ILE A 89 5.69 -11.61 -15.96
CA ILE A 89 5.51 -12.52 -14.83
C ILE A 89 5.59 -11.72 -13.53
N ILE A 90 4.53 -11.77 -12.73
CA ILE A 90 4.52 -11.20 -11.38
C ILE A 90 5.32 -12.10 -10.45
N SER A 91 6.46 -11.61 -9.98
CA SER A 91 7.36 -12.34 -9.09
C SER A 91 7.09 -12.09 -7.60
N ASP A 92 6.43 -10.97 -7.27
CA ASP A 92 6.08 -10.64 -5.89
C ASP A 92 4.90 -9.68 -5.81
N ILE A 93 4.03 -9.93 -4.82
CA ILE A 93 2.92 -9.04 -4.44
C ILE A 93 2.96 -8.87 -2.93
N GLU A 94 2.91 -7.63 -2.45
CA GLU A 94 2.93 -7.33 -1.03
C GLU A 94 1.93 -6.22 -0.70
N VAL A 95 1.00 -6.50 0.24
CA VAL A 95 0.18 -5.48 0.86
C VAL A 95 0.98 -4.85 2.00
N THR A 96 1.12 -3.54 2.01
CA THR A 96 2.05 -2.86 2.91
C THR A 96 1.54 -1.50 3.36
N SER A 97 2.00 -1.06 4.52
CA SER A 97 1.88 0.32 5.01
C SER A 97 3.21 1.10 4.93
N ARG A 98 4.30 0.43 4.50
CA ARG A 98 5.62 1.06 4.37
C ARG A 98 5.64 2.00 3.17
N SER A 99 6.50 3.02 3.23
CA SER A 99 6.74 3.92 2.11
C SER A 99 7.47 3.21 0.96
N ASP A 100 7.29 3.70 -0.27
CA ASP A 100 7.96 3.13 -1.45
C ASP A 100 9.49 3.10 -1.29
N VAL A 101 10.07 4.13 -0.66
CA VAL A 101 11.51 4.20 -0.41
C VAL A 101 12.00 3.02 0.43
N GLU A 102 11.24 2.63 1.46
CA GLU A 102 11.61 1.52 2.36
C GLU A 102 11.44 0.15 1.71
N LEU A 103 10.70 0.07 0.61
CA LEU A 103 10.37 -1.19 -0.06
C LEU A 103 11.42 -1.62 -1.10
N LEU A 104 12.21 -0.70 -1.66
CA LEU A 104 13.07 -0.99 -2.80
C LEU A 104 14.13 -2.05 -2.49
N VAL A 105 14.96 -1.78 -1.50
CA VAL A 105 16.09 -2.66 -1.15
C VAL A 105 15.62 -4.04 -0.67
N PRO A 106 14.60 -4.15 0.22
CA PRO A 106 14.00 -5.43 0.55
C PRO A 106 13.49 -6.20 -0.67
N SER A 107 12.88 -5.52 -1.65
CA SER A 107 12.38 -6.16 -2.88
C SER A 107 13.50 -6.75 -3.72
N VAL A 108 14.62 -6.02 -3.86
CA VAL A 108 15.81 -6.53 -4.58
C VAL A 108 16.41 -7.73 -3.84
N LYS A 109 16.52 -7.67 -2.52
CA LYS A 109 17.00 -8.81 -1.71
C LYS A 109 16.10 -10.03 -1.85
N LYS A 110 14.78 -9.84 -1.86
CA LYS A 110 13.81 -10.91 -2.07
C LYS A 110 13.95 -11.54 -3.47
N HIS A 111 14.17 -10.71 -4.49
CA HIS A 111 14.47 -11.19 -5.84
C HIS A 111 15.72 -12.05 -5.87
N ILE A 112 16.81 -11.60 -5.24
CA ILE A 112 18.07 -12.37 -5.16
C ILE A 112 17.84 -13.71 -4.46
N ALA A 113 17.11 -13.72 -3.36
CA ALA A 113 16.78 -14.96 -2.64
C ALA A 113 15.96 -15.94 -3.49
N GLN A 114 15.04 -15.42 -4.31
CA GLN A 114 14.16 -16.22 -5.17
C GLN A 114 14.86 -16.76 -6.42
N PHE A 115 15.71 -15.95 -7.06
CA PHE A 115 16.31 -16.28 -8.37
C PHE A 115 17.82 -16.60 -8.29
N GLY A 116 18.42 -16.52 -7.10
CA GLY A 116 19.86 -16.82 -6.88
C GLY A 116 20.82 -15.77 -7.47
N ARG A 117 20.31 -14.68 -8.04
CA ARG A 117 21.13 -13.61 -8.67
C ARG A 117 20.42 -12.26 -8.61
N PRO A 118 21.18 -11.15 -8.58
CA PRO A 118 20.59 -9.83 -8.71
C PRO A 118 19.99 -9.61 -10.09
N PRO A 119 18.93 -8.76 -10.21
CA PRO A 119 18.44 -8.34 -11.51
C PRO A 119 19.50 -7.46 -12.20
N SER A 120 19.76 -7.66 -13.49
CA SER A 120 20.66 -6.78 -14.24
C SER A 120 20.07 -5.38 -14.42
N HIS A 121 18.76 -5.30 -14.52
CA HIS A 121 17.99 -4.08 -14.76
C HIS A 121 16.89 -3.94 -13.71
N LEU A 122 16.75 -2.75 -13.14
CA LEU A 122 15.70 -2.41 -12.19
C LEU A 122 15.01 -1.11 -12.61
N ALA A 123 13.69 -1.14 -12.68
CA ALA A 123 12.87 0.05 -12.87
C ALA A 123 11.88 0.20 -11.71
N GLY A 124 11.71 1.40 -11.23
CA GLY A 124 10.75 1.71 -10.18
C GLY A 124 10.06 3.03 -10.41
N ASP A 125 8.96 3.26 -9.69
CA ASP A 125 8.30 4.57 -9.69
C ASP A 125 9.16 5.62 -8.97
N ARG A 126 8.84 6.87 -9.20
CA ARG A 126 9.47 8.01 -8.52
C ARG A 126 9.40 7.89 -6.99
N GLY A 127 8.38 7.21 -6.47
CA GLY A 127 8.22 6.93 -5.05
C GLY A 127 9.43 6.25 -4.43
N PHE A 128 10.07 5.32 -5.16
CA PHE A 128 11.22 4.54 -4.72
C PHE A 128 12.55 5.30 -4.76
N SER A 129 12.60 6.46 -5.41
CA SER A 129 13.85 7.19 -5.65
C SER A 129 14.36 7.89 -4.38
N SER A 130 15.56 7.51 -3.96
CA SER A 130 16.43 8.24 -3.04
C SER A 130 17.89 7.95 -3.39
N ALA A 131 18.80 8.85 -3.02
CA ALA A 131 20.25 8.65 -3.26
C ALA A 131 20.74 7.38 -2.54
N GLU A 132 20.27 7.15 -1.33
CA GLU A 132 20.60 5.98 -0.53
C GLU A 132 20.13 4.68 -1.19
N ASN A 133 18.91 4.64 -1.70
CA ASN A 133 18.39 3.48 -2.41
C ASN A 133 19.18 3.17 -3.69
N GLU A 134 19.52 4.18 -4.47
CA GLU A 134 20.35 3.98 -5.67
C GLU A 134 21.71 3.41 -5.34
N GLU A 135 22.34 3.87 -4.25
CA GLU A 135 23.63 3.36 -3.79
C GLU A 135 23.51 1.92 -3.27
N GLN A 136 22.57 1.65 -2.38
CA GLN A 136 22.39 0.30 -1.82
C GLN A 136 22.05 -0.74 -2.90
N VAL A 137 21.23 -0.37 -3.89
CA VAL A 137 20.89 -1.28 -5.00
C VAL A 137 22.10 -1.54 -5.90
N LYS A 138 22.98 -0.55 -6.13
CA LYS A 138 24.26 -0.76 -6.84
C LYS A 138 25.19 -1.69 -6.06
N GLN A 139 25.27 -1.56 -4.74
CA GLN A 139 26.04 -2.47 -3.88
C GLN A 139 25.52 -3.92 -3.96
N LEU A 140 24.22 -4.12 -4.26
CA LEU A 140 23.63 -5.42 -4.56
C LEU A 140 23.92 -5.90 -6.01
N LEU A 141 24.84 -5.25 -6.73
CA LEU A 141 25.29 -5.59 -8.08
C LEU A 141 24.21 -5.44 -9.19
N VAL A 142 23.20 -4.60 -8.98
CA VAL A 142 22.28 -4.21 -10.04
C VAL A 142 22.95 -3.21 -10.98
N GLN A 143 23.09 -3.56 -12.26
CA GLN A 143 23.85 -2.75 -13.22
C GLN A 143 23.12 -1.47 -13.67
N TYR A 144 21.83 -1.60 -13.98
CA TYR A 144 21.03 -0.50 -14.51
C TYR A 144 19.83 -0.23 -13.60
N VAL A 145 19.84 0.95 -12.97
CA VAL A 145 18.81 1.37 -12.02
C VAL A 145 18.06 2.59 -12.57
N ALA A 146 16.81 2.42 -12.97
CA ALA A 146 15.95 3.47 -13.51
C ALA A 146 14.90 3.90 -12.49
N LEU A 147 15.27 4.82 -11.62
CA LEU A 147 14.40 5.46 -10.64
C LEU A 147 14.33 6.96 -10.98
N PRO A 148 13.19 7.48 -11.51
CA PRO A 148 13.06 8.90 -11.81
C PRO A 148 13.20 9.76 -10.55
N ALA A 149 14.09 10.74 -10.56
CA ALA A 149 14.34 11.56 -9.37
C ALA A 149 13.18 12.51 -9.07
N LYS A 150 13.06 12.88 -7.78
CA LYS A 150 12.04 13.82 -7.27
C LYS A 150 12.54 15.28 -7.39
N GLY A 151 11.61 16.22 -7.54
CA GLY A 151 11.89 17.64 -7.49
C GLY A 151 12.60 18.20 -8.72
N LYS A 152 13.39 19.27 -8.52
CA LYS A 152 14.13 19.96 -9.59
C LYS A 152 15.41 19.18 -9.91
N LEU A 153 15.51 18.68 -11.14
CA LEU A 153 16.65 17.88 -11.59
C LEU A 153 17.86 18.72 -11.93
N SER A 154 19.07 18.28 -11.51
CA SER A 154 20.33 18.80 -12.00
C SER A 154 20.53 18.50 -13.49
N LEU A 155 21.46 19.21 -14.13
CA LEU A 155 21.79 18.97 -15.55
C LEU A 155 22.32 17.53 -15.77
N GLU A 156 23.13 17.03 -14.86
CA GLU A 156 23.69 15.68 -14.90
C GLU A 156 22.58 14.64 -14.78
N ARG A 157 21.66 14.81 -13.82
CA ARG A 157 20.53 13.90 -13.66
C ARG A 157 19.62 13.90 -14.89
N LYS A 158 19.39 15.07 -15.51
CA LYS A 158 18.63 15.15 -16.78
C LYS A 158 19.33 14.39 -17.91
N LYS A 159 20.67 14.51 -18.03
CA LYS A 159 21.46 13.72 -19.01
C LYS A 159 21.34 12.23 -18.73
N HIS A 160 21.45 11.80 -17.47
CA HIS A 160 21.31 10.41 -17.07
C HIS A 160 19.93 9.84 -17.43
N GLU A 161 18.84 10.51 -17.08
CA GLU A 161 17.48 10.05 -17.36
C GLU A 161 17.12 10.11 -18.87
N ARG A 162 17.87 10.86 -19.69
CA ARG A 162 17.72 10.90 -21.16
C ARG A 162 18.38 9.71 -21.88
N GLN A 163 19.19 8.92 -21.23
CA GLN A 163 19.86 7.76 -21.83
C GLN A 163 18.84 6.73 -22.33
N ARG A 164 19.21 6.05 -23.44
CA ARG A 164 18.29 5.10 -24.12
C ARG A 164 17.84 3.96 -23.22
N TRP A 165 18.76 3.41 -22.45
CA TRP A 165 18.47 2.32 -21.52
C TRP A 165 17.52 2.78 -20.38
N PHE A 166 17.72 3.98 -19.80
CA PHE A 166 16.85 4.52 -18.77
C PHE A 166 15.41 4.69 -19.27
N LYS A 167 15.25 5.29 -20.49
CA LYS A 167 13.94 5.46 -21.10
C LYS A 167 13.28 4.12 -21.44
N LYS A 168 14.06 3.08 -21.85
CA LYS A 168 13.53 1.74 -22.10
C LYS A 168 12.98 1.11 -20.84
N LEU A 169 13.74 1.17 -19.74
CA LEU A 169 13.31 0.65 -18.44
C LEU A 169 12.11 1.40 -17.86
N HIS A 170 12.11 2.73 -18.00
CA HIS A 170 10.97 3.52 -17.55
C HIS A 170 9.69 3.18 -18.33
N ARG A 171 9.76 2.93 -19.63
CA ARG A 171 8.61 2.47 -20.43
C ARG A 171 8.15 1.07 -20.01
N PHE A 172 9.07 0.17 -19.72
CA PHE A 172 8.74 -1.16 -19.18
C PHE A 172 7.90 -1.01 -17.89
N ARG A 173 8.37 -0.19 -16.94
CA ARG A 173 7.62 0.05 -15.70
C ARG A 173 6.21 0.62 -15.95
N VAL A 174 6.06 1.56 -16.88
CA VAL A 174 4.74 2.17 -17.20
C VAL A 174 3.79 1.13 -17.80
N GLY A 175 4.29 0.10 -18.47
CA GLY A 175 3.49 -0.99 -19.03
C GLY A 175 2.89 -1.95 -18.00
N ILE A 176 3.32 -1.86 -16.73
CA ILE A 176 2.78 -2.68 -15.61
C ILE A 176 1.43 -2.11 -15.07
N GLU A 177 1.15 -0.83 -15.31
CA GLU A 177 -0.12 -0.17 -14.97
C GLU A 177 -1.18 -0.45 -16.04
#